data_57859b58b3a9bff14127494717cdb2d3
#
_entry.id   57859b58b3a9bff14127494717cdb2d3
#
_cell.length_a   1.000
_cell.length_b   1.000
_cell.length_c   1.000
_cell.angle_alpha   90.00
_cell.angle_beta   90.00
_cell.angle_gamma   90.00
#
_symmetry.space_group_name_H-M   'P 1'
#
loop_
_entity.id
_entity.type
_entity.pdbx_description
1 polymer ?
#
loop_
_entity_poly.entity_id
_entity_poly.type
_entity_poly.pdbx_seq_one_letter_code
_entity_poly.pdbx_strand_id
1 'polypeptide(L)'
;MLRSGGDRAFCAGASFDELVAIETADAGLEFFNGFALVINAMRTCPKLIIGRVQGKAVGGGVGLASAVDYCLATEHASVKLSELAVGIGPFVVGPAVERKVGTSAMSQLAIDASSWRSAQWAEQRGLYAHVYGSVEELDAGVQELADRLAASNPEAMAELKRIFWAGTEHWDALLAERAAISGRLVLSDFTRNAIAQFKAR
;
A
#
# COMPACT_ATOMS: atom_id res chain seq x y z
N MET A 1 0.07 15.15 2.69
CA MET A 1 1.08 14.41 1.93
C MET A 1 1.52 13.19 2.73
N LEU A 2 1.62 12.02 2.10
CA LEU A 2 2.23 10.80 2.65
C LEU A 2 3.59 10.58 1.99
N ARG A 3 4.65 10.50 2.78
CA ARG A 3 6.03 10.24 2.32
C ARG A 3 6.79 9.38 3.33
N SER A 4 7.83 8.71 2.88
CA SER A 4 8.79 8.05 3.78
C SER A 4 9.66 9.09 4.50
N GLY A 5 10.09 8.76 5.72
CA GLY A 5 11.11 9.54 6.45
C GLY A 5 12.54 9.27 6.01
N GLY A 6 12.76 8.27 5.15
CA GLY A 6 14.09 7.90 4.63
C GLY A 6 14.19 8.05 3.11
N ASP A 7 15.42 7.90 2.60
CA ASP A 7 15.72 8.18 1.19
C ASP A 7 15.76 6.93 0.29
N ARG A 8 15.78 5.72 0.88
CA ARG A 8 15.91 4.45 0.13
C ARG A 8 14.54 3.92 -0.30
N ALA A 9 13.88 3.12 0.54
CA ALA A 9 12.57 2.56 0.25
C ALA A 9 11.47 3.53 0.68
N PHE A 10 10.36 3.54 -0.06
CA PHE A 10 9.14 4.20 0.41
C PHE A 10 8.59 3.45 1.62
N CYS A 11 8.34 2.16 1.47
CA CYS A 11 7.94 1.29 2.56
C CYS A 11 8.25 -0.18 2.19
N ALA A 12 9.00 -0.87 3.05
CA ALA A 12 9.41 -2.26 2.84
C ALA A 12 8.36 -3.29 3.31
N GLY A 13 7.18 -2.84 3.76
CA GLY A 13 6.14 -3.70 4.31
C GLY A 13 6.30 -3.95 5.82
N ALA A 14 5.72 -5.05 6.28
CA ALA A 14 5.78 -5.47 7.68
C ALA A 14 7.19 -5.94 8.09
N SER A 15 7.56 -5.70 9.34
CA SER A 15 8.79 -6.21 9.91
C SER A 15 8.73 -7.73 10.06
N PHE A 16 9.71 -8.45 9.53
CA PHE A 16 9.80 -9.89 9.72
C PHE A 16 10.05 -10.27 11.18
N ASP A 17 10.73 -9.42 11.97
CA ASP A 17 10.93 -9.68 13.39
C ASP A 17 9.60 -9.61 14.15
N GLU A 18 8.76 -8.63 13.83
CA GLU A 18 7.42 -8.53 14.42
C GLU A 18 6.51 -9.68 13.96
N LEU A 19 6.56 -10.07 12.69
CA LEU A 19 5.78 -11.20 12.17
C LEU A 19 6.11 -12.52 12.87
N VAL A 20 7.40 -12.79 13.14
CA VAL A 20 7.84 -14.01 13.84
C VAL A 20 7.44 -13.99 15.32
N ALA A 21 7.34 -12.82 15.92
CA ALA A 21 6.92 -12.65 17.32
C ALA A 21 5.41 -12.88 17.55
N ILE A 22 4.62 -13.03 16.49
CA ILE A 22 3.19 -13.32 16.61
C ILE A 22 3.00 -14.79 17.03
N GLU A 23 2.42 -15.02 18.21
CA GLU A 23 2.22 -16.36 18.78
C GLU A 23 0.74 -16.78 18.82
N THR A 24 -0.19 -15.84 18.74
CA THR A 24 -1.63 -16.11 18.83
C THR A 24 -2.41 -15.48 17.65
N ALA A 25 -3.58 -16.02 17.36
CA ALA A 25 -4.45 -15.48 16.32
C ALA A 25 -4.91 -14.05 16.63
N ASP A 26 -5.14 -13.72 17.90
CA ASP A 26 -5.55 -12.39 18.34
C ASP A 26 -4.41 -11.37 18.14
N ALA A 27 -3.18 -11.71 18.51
CA ALA A 27 -2.01 -10.87 18.22
C ALA A 27 -1.78 -10.69 16.71
N GLY A 28 -2.02 -11.74 15.92
CA GLY A 28 -1.97 -11.67 14.46
C GLY A 28 -3.06 -10.76 13.90
N LEU A 29 -4.27 -10.87 14.38
CA LEU A 29 -5.38 -9.98 14.01
C LEU A 29 -5.03 -8.51 14.33
N GLU A 30 -4.57 -8.24 15.55
CA GLU A 30 -4.19 -6.88 15.98
C GLU A 30 -3.11 -6.29 15.07
N PHE A 31 -2.05 -7.06 14.79
CA PHE A 31 -0.95 -6.66 13.92
C PHE A 31 -1.44 -6.27 12.52
N PHE A 32 -2.18 -7.15 11.85
CA PHE A 32 -2.66 -6.89 10.49
C PHE A 32 -3.77 -5.83 10.46
N ASN A 33 -4.55 -5.71 11.52
CA ASN A 33 -5.56 -4.66 11.65
C ASN A 33 -4.95 -3.25 11.69
N GLY A 34 -3.68 -3.11 12.09
CA GLY A 34 -2.96 -1.85 11.99
C GLY A 34 -2.94 -1.28 10.57
N PHE A 35 -2.70 -2.11 9.55
CA PHE A 35 -2.81 -1.69 8.15
C PHE A 35 -4.25 -1.35 7.74
N ALA A 36 -5.23 -2.13 8.21
CA ALA A 36 -6.65 -1.87 7.97
C ALA A 36 -7.07 -0.50 8.50
N LEU A 37 -6.68 -0.17 9.73
CA LEU A 37 -6.97 1.11 10.37
C LEU A 37 -6.36 2.28 9.62
N VAL A 38 -5.11 2.17 9.16
CA VAL A 38 -4.47 3.22 8.36
C VAL A 38 -5.18 3.42 7.02
N ILE A 39 -5.49 2.34 6.30
CA ILE A 39 -6.22 2.42 5.02
C ILE A 39 -7.60 3.07 5.23
N ASN A 40 -8.34 2.67 6.27
CA ASN A 40 -9.64 3.25 6.59
C ASN A 40 -9.52 4.73 6.99
N ALA A 41 -8.52 5.11 7.76
CA ALA A 41 -8.25 6.51 8.10
C ALA A 41 -7.92 7.34 6.84
N MET A 42 -7.14 6.78 5.90
CA MET A 42 -6.85 7.45 4.63
C MET A 42 -8.10 7.59 3.75
N ARG A 43 -8.93 6.56 3.70
CA ARG A 43 -10.19 6.52 2.96
C ARG A 43 -11.18 7.57 3.47
N THR A 44 -11.34 7.67 4.78
CA THR A 44 -12.32 8.56 5.43
C THR A 44 -11.79 9.97 5.72
N CYS A 45 -10.50 10.21 5.52
CA CYS A 45 -9.91 11.55 5.63
C CYS A 45 -10.64 12.54 4.72
N PRO A 46 -11.13 13.68 5.23
CA PRO A 46 -11.88 14.64 4.40
C PRO A 46 -11.00 15.45 3.45
N LYS A 47 -9.68 15.20 3.45
CA LYS A 47 -8.71 15.87 2.58
C LYS A 47 -8.14 14.90 1.57
N LEU A 48 -7.83 15.40 0.37
CA LEU A 48 -7.09 14.63 -0.62
C LEU A 48 -5.66 14.37 -0.10
N ILE A 49 -5.19 13.15 -0.30
CA ILE A 49 -3.87 12.71 0.14
C ILE A 49 -2.99 12.49 -1.10
N ILE A 50 -1.89 13.23 -1.17
CA ILE A 50 -0.84 13.03 -2.19
C ILE A 50 0.18 12.05 -1.64
N GLY A 51 0.49 10.99 -2.38
CA GLY A 51 1.60 10.06 -2.10
C GLY A 51 2.86 10.49 -2.85
N ARG A 52 4.00 10.49 -2.14
CA ARG A 52 5.33 10.72 -2.67
C ARG A 52 6.17 9.46 -2.51
N VAL A 53 6.43 8.75 -3.60
CA VAL A 53 7.08 7.44 -3.60
C VAL A 53 8.44 7.52 -4.31
N GLN A 54 9.51 7.76 -3.52
CA GLN A 54 10.86 7.93 -4.06
C GLN A 54 11.58 6.62 -4.36
N GLY A 55 11.10 5.49 -3.83
CA GLY A 55 11.78 4.22 -3.95
C GLY A 55 10.84 3.04 -3.73
N LYS A 56 11.38 1.86 -3.61
CA LYS A 56 10.66 0.59 -3.56
C LYS A 56 9.48 0.60 -2.57
N ALA A 57 8.33 0.07 -3.01
CA ALA A 57 7.17 -0.23 -2.18
C ALA A 57 6.90 -1.75 -2.18
N VAL A 58 6.81 -2.36 -1.00
CA VAL A 58 6.64 -3.81 -0.84
C VAL A 58 5.46 -4.09 0.08
N GLY A 59 4.62 -5.05 -0.26
CA GLY A 59 3.54 -5.52 0.61
C GLY A 59 2.64 -4.40 1.10
N GLY A 60 2.60 -4.19 2.41
CA GLY A 60 1.88 -3.06 3.02
C GLY A 60 2.21 -1.70 2.41
N GLY A 61 3.46 -1.51 1.92
CA GLY A 61 3.87 -0.28 1.24
C GLY A 61 3.14 -0.04 -0.08
N VAL A 62 2.83 -1.12 -0.84
CA VAL A 62 1.98 -1.01 -2.04
C VAL A 62 0.56 -0.64 -1.65
N GLY A 63 0.05 -1.21 -0.56
CA GLY A 63 -1.25 -0.86 0.00
C GLY A 63 -1.36 0.63 0.36
N LEU A 64 -0.36 1.17 1.04
CA LEU A 64 -0.30 2.60 1.40
C LEU A 64 -0.23 3.50 0.16
N ALA A 65 0.62 3.15 -0.83
CA ALA A 65 0.69 3.87 -2.11
C ALA A 65 -0.62 3.82 -2.90
N SER A 66 -1.40 2.73 -2.73
CA SER A 66 -2.71 2.57 -3.36
C SER A 66 -3.83 3.33 -2.64
N ALA A 67 -3.71 3.51 -1.32
CA ALA A 67 -4.73 4.17 -0.50
C ALA A 67 -4.66 5.71 -0.55
N VAL A 68 -3.61 6.31 -1.12
CA VAL A 68 -3.59 7.75 -1.40
C VAL A 68 -4.49 8.08 -2.60
N ASP A 69 -4.98 9.31 -2.67
CA ASP A 69 -5.84 9.73 -3.78
C ASP A 69 -5.04 10.00 -5.07
N TYR A 70 -3.85 10.56 -4.94
CA TYR A 70 -2.97 10.85 -6.06
C TYR A 70 -1.52 10.47 -5.71
N CYS A 71 -0.93 9.55 -6.45
CA CYS A 71 0.38 9.00 -6.14
C CYS A 71 1.40 9.40 -7.21
N LEU A 72 2.48 10.08 -6.78
CA LEU A 72 3.61 10.48 -7.61
C LEU A 72 4.84 9.66 -7.21
N ALA A 73 5.66 9.27 -8.18
CA ALA A 73 6.78 8.36 -7.94
C ALA A 73 8.03 8.74 -8.73
N THR A 74 9.17 8.15 -8.36
CA THR A 74 10.37 8.15 -9.21
C THR A 74 10.45 6.86 -10.03
N GLU A 75 11.32 6.81 -11.04
CA GLU A 75 11.63 5.60 -11.81
C GLU A 75 12.17 4.44 -10.96
N HIS A 76 12.70 4.73 -9.75
CA HIS A 76 13.21 3.74 -8.81
C HIS A 76 12.11 3.12 -7.91
N ALA A 77 10.88 3.60 -8.01
CA ALA A 77 9.74 3.18 -7.21
C ALA A 77 9.10 1.87 -7.72
N SER A 78 9.89 0.81 -7.83
CA SER A 78 9.38 -0.52 -8.16
C SER A 78 8.48 -1.07 -7.05
N VAL A 79 7.52 -1.92 -7.42
CA VAL A 79 6.51 -2.47 -6.50
C VAL A 79 6.54 -4.00 -6.49
N LYS A 80 6.19 -4.59 -5.35
CA LYS A 80 6.02 -6.04 -5.19
C LYS A 80 5.03 -6.36 -4.07
N LEU A 81 4.05 -7.24 -4.32
CA LEU A 81 3.24 -7.86 -3.28
C LEU A 81 3.87 -9.21 -2.90
N SER A 82 4.67 -9.23 -1.84
CA SER A 82 5.48 -10.39 -1.44
C SER A 82 4.78 -11.36 -0.50
N GLU A 83 3.55 -11.07 -0.10
CA GLU A 83 2.85 -11.76 0.97
C GLU A 83 2.63 -13.25 0.68
N LEU A 84 2.27 -13.62 -0.55
CA LEU A 84 2.08 -15.02 -0.92
C LEU A 84 3.38 -15.82 -0.86
N ALA A 85 4.52 -15.19 -1.18
CA ALA A 85 5.83 -15.84 -1.10
C ALA A 85 6.24 -16.24 0.33
N VAL A 86 5.64 -15.60 1.34
CA VAL A 86 5.84 -15.95 2.74
C VAL A 86 4.62 -16.68 3.35
N GLY A 87 3.69 -17.17 2.52
CA GLY A 87 2.55 -17.97 2.98
C GLY A 87 1.37 -17.17 3.53
N ILE A 88 1.39 -15.85 3.36
CA ILE A 88 0.29 -14.95 3.69
C ILE A 88 -0.25 -14.40 2.36
N GLY A 89 -1.46 -13.96 2.28
CA GLY A 89 -1.94 -13.23 1.09
C GLY A 89 -1.96 -11.73 1.35
N PRO A 90 -1.97 -10.89 0.32
CA PRO A 90 -2.12 -9.44 0.47
C PRO A 90 -3.59 -9.06 0.77
N PHE A 91 -4.19 -9.74 1.78
CA PHE A 91 -5.63 -9.68 1.99
C PHE A 91 -6.10 -8.31 2.47
N VAL A 92 -5.37 -7.69 3.39
CA VAL A 92 -5.73 -6.39 3.96
C VAL A 92 -5.51 -5.26 2.96
N VAL A 93 -4.40 -5.29 2.25
CA VAL A 93 -4.04 -4.23 1.29
C VAL A 93 -4.71 -4.41 -0.06
N GLY A 94 -5.13 -5.65 -0.36
CA GLY A 94 -5.70 -6.06 -1.65
C GLY A 94 -6.84 -5.16 -2.14
N PRO A 95 -7.85 -4.84 -1.34
CA PRO A 95 -8.95 -3.97 -1.78
C PRO A 95 -8.48 -2.59 -2.25
N ALA A 96 -7.52 -1.96 -1.56
CA ALA A 96 -6.97 -0.66 -1.96
C ALA A 96 -6.15 -0.78 -3.25
N VAL A 97 -5.33 -1.84 -3.38
CA VAL A 97 -4.55 -2.10 -4.60
C VAL A 97 -5.47 -2.38 -5.78
N GLU A 98 -6.43 -3.30 -5.62
CA GLU A 98 -7.37 -3.67 -6.68
C GLU A 98 -8.18 -2.46 -7.17
N ARG A 99 -8.61 -1.61 -6.25
CA ARG A 99 -9.31 -0.38 -6.58
C ARG A 99 -8.48 0.56 -7.46
N LYS A 100 -7.16 0.61 -7.26
CA LYS A 100 -6.24 1.46 -8.05
C LYS A 100 -5.90 0.85 -9.42
N VAL A 101 -5.53 -0.43 -9.44
CA VAL A 101 -4.93 -1.05 -10.63
C VAL A 101 -5.86 -2.01 -11.36
N GLY A 102 -7.05 -2.26 -10.82
CA GLY A 102 -8.00 -3.25 -11.32
C GLY A 102 -7.61 -4.69 -10.97
N THR A 103 -8.60 -5.59 -11.04
CA THR A 103 -8.48 -7.00 -10.64
C THR A 103 -7.37 -7.73 -11.41
N SER A 104 -7.21 -7.47 -12.71
CA SER A 104 -6.18 -8.13 -13.53
C SER A 104 -4.77 -7.82 -13.07
N ALA A 105 -4.46 -6.54 -12.81
CA ALA A 105 -3.13 -6.15 -12.34
C ALA A 105 -2.91 -6.54 -10.87
N MET A 106 -3.95 -6.49 -10.03
CA MET A 106 -3.90 -7.00 -8.66
C MET A 106 -3.56 -8.50 -8.64
N SER A 107 -4.19 -9.32 -9.47
CA SER A 107 -3.90 -10.76 -9.54
C SER A 107 -2.48 -11.05 -10.03
N GLN A 108 -1.96 -10.26 -10.99
CA GLN A 108 -0.56 -10.37 -11.42
C GLN A 108 0.44 -10.08 -10.29
N LEU A 109 0.16 -9.08 -9.46
CA LEU A 109 1.00 -8.75 -8.31
C LEU A 109 0.92 -9.82 -7.21
N ALA A 110 -0.29 -10.28 -6.90
CA ALA A 110 -0.53 -11.18 -5.79
C ALA A 110 -0.06 -12.62 -6.07
N ILE A 111 -0.26 -13.12 -7.30
CA ILE A 111 0.08 -14.49 -7.68
C ILE A 111 1.58 -14.62 -7.96
N ASP A 112 2.16 -13.68 -8.72
CA ASP A 112 3.60 -13.63 -8.99
C ASP A 112 4.34 -12.81 -7.93
N ALA A 113 4.23 -13.27 -6.68
CA ALA A 113 4.67 -12.57 -5.47
C ALA A 113 6.20 -12.40 -5.35
N SER A 114 6.98 -13.10 -6.16
CA SER A 114 8.45 -13.01 -6.19
C SER A 114 8.98 -11.95 -7.15
N SER A 115 8.19 -11.56 -8.14
CA SER A 115 8.62 -10.65 -9.20
C SER A 115 8.40 -9.19 -8.87
N TRP A 116 9.37 -8.36 -9.22
CA TRP A 116 9.24 -6.91 -9.17
C TRP A 116 8.53 -6.38 -10.42
N ARG A 117 7.69 -5.38 -10.22
CA ARG A 117 7.14 -4.56 -11.30
C ARG A 117 7.79 -3.18 -11.25
N SER A 118 8.14 -2.63 -12.42
CA SER A 118 8.77 -1.31 -12.51
C SER A 118 7.80 -0.18 -12.17
N ALA A 119 8.35 1.01 -11.94
CA ALA A 119 7.55 2.23 -11.76
C ALA A 119 6.70 2.54 -13.01
N GLN A 120 7.23 2.31 -14.21
CA GLN A 120 6.50 2.49 -15.47
C GLN A 120 5.33 1.51 -15.60
N TRP A 121 5.52 0.25 -15.17
CA TRP A 121 4.40 -0.70 -15.12
C TRP A 121 3.30 -0.20 -14.16
N ALA A 122 3.69 0.30 -13.00
CA ALA A 122 2.77 0.84 -12.00
C ALA A 122 2.02 2.08 -12.50
N GLU A 123 2.69 2.96 -13.24
CA GLU A 123 2.09 4.12 -13.91
C GLU A 123 1.07 3.68 -14.97
N GLN A 124 1.45 2.76 -15.86
CA GLN A 124 0.54 2.23 -16.90
C GLN A 124 -0.71 1.54 -16.32
N ARG A 125 -0.65 1.06 -15.09
CA ARG A 125 -1.78 0.43 -14.38
C ARG A 125 -2.52 1.39 -13.45
N GLY A 126 -2.13 2.67 -13.40
CA GLY A 126 -2.81 3.70 -12.62
C GLY A 126 -2.50 3.70 -11.12
N LEU A 127 -1.50 2.93 -10.67
CA LEU A 127 -1.02 3.03 -9.29
C LEU A 127 -0.31 4.36 -9.07
N TYR A 128 0.58 4.72 -9.99
CA TYR A 128 1.22 6.03 -10.03
C TYR A 128 0.56 6.90 -11.09
N ALA A 129 0.29 8.14 -10.76
CA ALA A 129 -0.27 9.12 -11.69
C ALA A 129 0.82 9.71 -12.62
N HIS A 130 2.06 9.77 -12.12
CA HIS A 130 3.23 10.18 -12.89
C HIS A 130 4.52 9.63 -12.27
N VAL A 131 5.50 9.34 -13.14
CA VAL A 131 6.84 8.86 -12.76
C VAL A 131 7.89 9.86 -13.24
N TYR A 132 8.67 10.39 -12.30
CA TYR A 132 9.75 11.34 -12.53
C TYR A 132 11.11 10.65 -12.62
N GLY A 133 12.06 11.27 -13.30
CA GLY A 133 13.43 10.76 -13.45
C GLY A 133 14.30 10.92 -12.21
N SER A 134 13.96 11.89 -11.32
CA SER A 134 14.73 12.15 -10.11
C SER A 134 13.84 12.46 -8.89
N VAL A 135 14.46 12.44 -7.71
CA VAL A 135 13.79 12.82 -6.45
C VAL A 135 13.47 14.31 -6.43
N GLU A 136 14.34 15.12 -6.97
CA GLU A 136 14.19 16.58 -7.08
C GLU A 136 12.98 16.95 -7.94
N GLU A 137 12.84 16.29 -9.10
CA GLU A 137 11.67 16.47 -9.97
C GLU A 137 10.38 15.98 -9.31
N LEU A 138 10.43 14.85 -8.61
CA LEU A 138 9.30 14.34 -7.83
C LEU A 138 8.87 15.36 -6.77
N ASP A 139 9.83 15.92 -6.01
CA ASP A 139 9.54 16.89 -4.96
C ASP A 139 8.94 18.18 -5.52
N ALA A 140 9.46 18.66 -6.66
CA ALA A 140 8.89 19.82 -7.35
C ALA A 140 7.45 19.54 -7.82
N GLY A 141 7.21 18.38 -8.44
CA GLY A 141 5.87 18.01 -8.90
C GLY A 141 4.86 17.81 -7.76
N VAL A 142 5.30 17.24 -6.64
CA VAL A 142 4.47 17.10 -5.43
C VAL A 142 4.13 18.48 -4.85
N GLN A 143 5.10 19.38 -4.76
CA GLN A 143 4.87 20.74 -4.24
C GLN A 143 3.92 21.52 -5.16
N GLU A 144 4.15 21.51 -6.46
CA GLU A 144 3.29 22.18 -7.44
C GLU A 144 1.84 21.68 -7.35
N LEU A 145 1.62 20.36 -7.23
CA LEU A 145 0.28 19.80 -7.06
C LEU A 145 -0.34 20.24 -5.72
N ALA A 146 0.44 20.22 -4.64
CA ALA A 146 -0.04 20.62 -3.33
C ALA A 146 -0.48 22.09 -3.31
N ASP A 147 0.29 22.98 -3.93
CA ASP A 147 -0.02 24.41 -4.02
C ASP A 147 -1.28 24.67 -4.85
N ARG A 148 -1.44 23.98 -5.98
CA ARG A 148 -2.67 24.06 -6.79
C ARG A 148 -3.89 23.58 -6.01
N LEU A 149 -3.78 22.47 -5.28
CA LEU A 149 -4.89 21.97 -4.46
C LEU A 149 -5.20 22.90 -3.29
N ALA A 150 -4.17 23.50 -2.66
CA ALA A 150 -4.37 24.46 -1.57
C ALA A 150 -5.12 25.71 -2.02
N ALA A 151 -4.96 26.11 -3.29
CA ALA A 151 -5.68 27.22 -3.90
C ALA A 151 -7.06 26.85 -4.46
N SER A 152 -7.42 25.55 -4.47
CA SER A 152 -8.70 25.06 -5.01
C SER A 152 -9.83 25.18 -4.01
N ASN A 153 -11.09 25.11 -4.49
CA ASN A 153 -12.27 25.13 -3.64
C ASN A 153 -12.28 23.93 -2.67
N PRO A 154 -12.21 24.15 -1.34
CA PRO A 154 -12.10 23.08 -0.36
C PRO A 154 -13.35 22.19 -0.30
N GLU A 155 -14.55 22.72 -0.57
CA GLU A 155 -15.78 21.97 -0.60
C GLU A 155 -15.80 21.01 -1.82
N ALA A 156 -15.40 21.49 -3.00
CA ALA A 156 -15.28 20.66 -4.19
C ALA A 156 -14.27 19.52 -4.01
N MET A 157 -13.13 19.79 -3.33
CA MET A 157 -12.15 18.73 -3.03
C MET A 157 -12.70 17.68 -2.06
N ALA A 158 -13.47 18.10 -1.03
CA ALA A 158 -14.09 17.18 -0.09
C ALA A 158 -15.13 16.29 -0.80
N GLU A 159 -15.94 16.87 -1.69
CA GLU A 159 -16.91 16.10 -2.50
C GLU A 159 -16.21 15.14 -3.47
N LEU A 160 -15.14 15.55 -4.14
CA LEU A 160 -14.34 14.66 -4.99
C LEU A 160 -13.80 13.48 -4.16
N LYS A 161 -13.26 13.72 -2.98
CA LYS A 161 -12.80 12.67 -2.07
C LYS A 161 -13.92 11.68 -1.75
N ARG A 162 -15.09 12.17 -1.35
CA ARG A 162 -16.25 11.36 -1.04
C ARG A 162 -16.70 10.50 -2.24
N ILE A 163 -16.76 11.10 -3.44
CA ILE A 163 -17.16 10.41 -4.67
C ILE A 163 -16.14 9.35 -5.08
N PHE A 164 -14.85 9.67 -5.01
CA PHE A 164 -13.80 8.70 -5.35
C PHE A 164 -13.82 7.47 -4.44
N TRP A 165 -14.24 7.60 -3.20
CA TRP A 165 -14.32 6.48 -2.25
C TRP A 165 -15.72 5.90 -2.07
N ALA A 166 -16.70 6.32 -2.89
CA ALA A 166 -18.03 5.73 -2.88
C ALA A 166 -17.98 4.23 -3.21
N GLY A 167 -18.85 3.46 -2.54
CA GLY A 167 -18.92 2.00 -2.65
C GLY A 167 -17.90 1.25 -1.77
N THR A 168 -17.19 1.97 -0.90
CA THR A 168 -16.22 1.38 0.05
C THR A 168 -16.69 1.45 1.51
N GLU A 169 -17.96 1.76 1.76
CA GLU A 169 -18.53 1.98 3.10
C GLU A 169 -18.44 0.73 3.99
N HIS A 170 -18.41 -0.44 3.36
CA HIS A 170 -18.30 -1.74 4.03
C HIS A 170 -16.84 -2.11 4.38
N TRP A 171 -15.84 -1.29 4.05
CA TRP A 171 -14.43 -1.66 4.20
C TRP A 171 -13.98 -1.78 5.66
N ASP A 172 -14.63 -1.14 6.60
CA ASP A 172 -14.30 -1.32 8.03
C ASP A 172 -14.45 -2.80 8.44
N ALA A 173 -15.56 -3.43 8.05
CA ALA A 173 -15.79 -4.85 8.32
C ALA A 173 -14.94 -5.75 7.40
N LEU A 174 -14.85 -5.42 6.11
CA LEU A 174 -14.07 -6.20 5.12
C LEU A 174 -12.59 -6.28 5.51
N LEU A 175 -11.95 -5.16 5.84
CA LEU A 175 -10.53 -5.16 6.14
C LEU A 175 -10.23 -5.85 7.48
N ALA A 176 -11.12 -5.77 8.47
CA ALA A 176 -11.02 -6.52 9.71
C ALA A 176 -11.11 -8.03 9.47
N GLU A 177 -12.06 -8.50 8.64
CA GLU A 177 -12.15 -9.91 8.20
C GLU A 177 -10.85 -10.35 7.52
N ARG A 178 -10.32 -9.55 6.61
CA ARG A 178 -9.08 -9.83 5.88
C ARG A 178 -7.86 -9.86 6.81
N ALA A 179 -7.82 -9.00 7.83
CA ALA A 179 -6.80 -9.03 8.87
C ALA A 179 -6.83 -10.34 9.68
N ALA A 180 -8.02 -10.85 10.01
CA ALA A 180 -8.17 -12.13 10.69
C ALA A 180 -7.63 -13.31 9.85
N ILE A 181 -7.83 -13.31 8.52
CA ILE A 181 -7.25 -14.31 7.62
C ILE A 181 -5.72 -14.28 7.69
N SER A 182 -5.12 -13.08 7.56
CA SER A 182 -3.66 -12.91 7.65
C SER A 182 -3.13 -13.33 9.03
N GLY A 183 -3.82 -12.93 10.12
CA GLY A 183 -3.47 -13.27 11.50
C GLY A 183 -3.49 -14.78 11.78
N ARG A 184 -4.37 -15.54 11.14
CA ARG A 184 -4.38 -16.99 11.21
C ARG A 184 -3.25 -17.62 10.40
N LEU A 185 -3.00 -17.12 9.19
CA LEU A 185 -2.01 -17.72 8.28
C LEU A 185 -0.56 -17.48 8.73
N VAL A 186 -0.29 -16.36 9.40
CA VAL A 186 1.07 -16.06 9.92
C VAL A 186 1.56 -17.10 10.93
N LEU A 187 0.65 -17.81 11.60
CA LEU A 187 0.96 -18.85 12.58
C LEU A 187 1.29 -20.21 11.94
N SER A 188 1.07 -20.38 10.64
CA SER A 188 1.33 -21.64 9.96
C SER A 188 2.82 -21.97 9.92
N ASP A 189 3.15 -23.28 9.98
CA ASP A 189 4.53 -23.76 9.84
C ASP A 189 5.14 -23.32 8.50
N PHE A 190 4.34 -23.25 7.44
CA PHE A 190 4.78 -22.76 6.15
C PHE A 190 5.32 -21.33 6.26
N THR A 191 4.55 -20.41 6.86
CA THR A 191 4.94 -19.01 6.98
C THR A 191 6.15 -18.85 7.89
N ARG A 192 6.20 -19.54 9.04
CA ARG A 192 7.35 -19.51 9.94
C ARG A 192 8.64 -19.96 9.25
N ASN A 193 8.59 -21.07 8.52
CA ASN A 193 9.72 -21.59 7.77
C ASN A 193 10.14 -20.65 6.62
N ALA A 194 9.17 -20.09 5.87
CA ALA A 194 9.45 -19.16 4.78
C ALA A 194 10.16 -17.90 5.31
N ILE A 195 9.68 -17.30 6.40
CA ILE A 195 10.29 -16.11 6.99
C ILE A 195 11.71 -16.43 7.50
N ALA A 196 11.93 -17.59 8.15
CA ALA A 196 13.24 -18.01 8.61
C ALA A 196 14.25 -18.12 7.44
N GLN A 197 13.81 -18.67 6.30
CA GLN A 197 14.65 -18.74 5.09
C GLN A 197 14.97 -17.36 4.49
N PHE A 198 14.03 -16.41 4.54
CA PHE A 198 14.28 -15.03 4.10
C PHE A 198 15.28 -14.29 4.98
N LYS A 199 15.27 -14.53 6.30
CA LYS A 199 16.21 -13.92 7.26
C LYS A 199 17.63 -14.50 7.16
N ALA A 200 17.78 -15.72 6.64
CA ALA A 200 19.07 -16.38 6.49
C ALA A 200 19.84 -15.98 5.20
N ARG A 201 19.23 -15.19 4.30
CA ARG A 201 19.82 -14.65 3.06
C ARG A 201 20.39 -13.26 3.25
#